data_0c8eb11e0dd8a67c038e2583af4acff9
#
_entry.id   0c8eb11e0dd8a67c038e2583af4acff9
#
_cell.length_a   1.000
_cell.length_b   1.000
_cell.length_c   1.000
_cell.angle_alpha   90.00
_cell.angle_beta   90.00
_cell.angle_gamma   90.00
#
_symmetry.space_group_name_H-M   'P 1'
#
loop_
_entity.id
_entity.type
_entity.pdbx_description
1 polymer ?
#
loop_
_entity_poly.entity_id
_entity_poly.type
_entity_poly.pdbx_seq_one_letter_code
_entity_poly.pdbx_strand_id
1 'polypeptide(L)'
;MDTIRFVDTTLRDGHQSLWAENMTTGMMLPIAKRMDDAGFEGIELISGSHLKKTVRELKEDPWERVRLVSQQITKTPLRVIAGRVNTFEYNPPSMYWLFIERMFANGIRESRISDEWNDYEGWKFRVGVAHAIGMKVILNLIYSVSPKHSDEYFAERTRQAASLKPYRLCLKDPGGLLTPERMQTLVPIIFHNANGIPVELHTHCTTGLGPLCCLEGIQLGIRSINTALPPLADDSSNPSLFNVAKNALSLGYETEIDEEVLKPVSKHFTAIAKREGFTIGAPVEYDFSQYQHQVPGGMLSNLRHQLRKVGLEHRFPEALEETIRVRAEFGYPIMVTPLSQFVGSQAAINVIVGERYKEVTDQVIKFALGHGGAEGARDMDPNVKDKILNRPRAKEWAKWQPDEPSADDMRRRLNAPGVSDEELLLRWIVGKEDIDAMRANPRPLEYLNAEQPLVNLLQALSKRTDYNQIHVQRPGFSITLEKRSAGA
;
A
#
# COMPACT_ATOMS: atom_id res chain seq x y z
N MET A 1 -10.25 29.44 12.76
CA MET A 1 -9.21 28.46 13.14
C MET A 1 -8.93 27.59 11.92
N ASP A 2 -7.70 27.08 11.81
CA ASP A 2 -7.34 26.26 10.66
C ASP A 2 -7.88 24.84 10.84
N THR A 3 -8.57 24.32 9.83
CA THR A 3 -9.17 22.99 9.85
C THR A 3 -8.17 21.95 9.35
N ILE A 4 -7.95 20.91 10.15
CA ILE A 4 -7.15 19.74 9.75
C ILE A 4 -8.06 18.70 9.11
N ARG A 5 -7.67 18.23 7.93
CA ARG A 5 -8.37 17.18 7.18
C ARG A 5 -7.62 15.87 7.26
N PHE A 6 -8.37 14.78 7.24
CA PHE A 6 -7.80 13.45 7.36
C PHE A 6 -8.08 12.62 6.10
N VAL A 7 -7.06 11.90 5.66
CA VAL A 7 -7.17 10.88 4.63
C VAL A 7 -7.11 9.52 5.32
N ASP A 8 -8.12 8.70 5.10
CA ASP A 8 -8.12 7.33 5.63
C ASP A 8 -7.23 6.41 4.81
N THR A 9 -6.41 5.63 5.51
CA THR A 9 -5.54 4.61 4.92
C THR A 9 -5.87 3.20 5.40
N THR A 10 -6.90 3.03 6.23
CA THR A 10 -7.29 1.77 6.87
C THR A 10 -7.53 0.66 5.85
N LEU A 11 -8.30 0.97 4.79
CA LEU A 11 -8.71 0.00 3.77
C LEU A 11 -7.60 -0.36 2.77
N ARG A 12 -6.47 0.34 2.82
CA ARG A 12 -5.32 0.08 1.95
C ARG A 12 -4.03 -0.14 2.73
N ASP A 13 -3.42 0.92 3.30
CA ASP A 13 -2.12 0.83 3.97
C ASP A 13 -2.21 0.08 5.30
N GLY A 14 -3.24 0.37 6.09
CA GLY A 14 -3.44 -0.26 7.40
C GLY A 14 -3.47 -1.78 7.32
N HIS A 15 -4.31 -2.35 6.43
CA HIS A 15 -4.34 -3.80 6.30
C HIS A 15 -3.15 -4.37 5.53
N GLN A 16 -2.50 -3.59 4.68
CA GLN A 16 -1.24 -4.01 4.06
C GLN A 16 -0.15 -4.16 5.12
N SER A 17 -0.04 -3.19 6.02
CA SER A 17 1.02 -3.13 7.02
C SER A 17 0.83 -4.12 8.17
N LEU A 18 -0.40 -4.29 8.67
CA LEU A 18 -0.68 -5.08 9.88
C LEU A 18 -1.33 -6.44 9.59
N TRP A 19 -2.12 -6.56 8.53
CA TRP A 19 -2.83 -7.80 8.20
C TRP A 19 -2.29 -8.48 6.95
N ALA A 20 -1.11 -8.09 6.49
CA ALA A 20 -0.46 -8.65 5.29
C ALA A 20 -1.43 -8.76 4.10
N GLU A 21 -2.26 -7.74 3.86
CA GLU A 21 -3.27 -7.65 2.80
C GLU A 21 -4.43 -8.68 2.92
N ASN A 22 -4.71 -9.22 4.11
CA ASN A 22 -5.76 -10.23 4.30
C ASN A 22 -7.17 -9.66 4.50
N MET A 23 -7.38 -8.36 4.37
CA MET A 23 -8.72 -7.76 4.45
C MET A 23 -9.55 -8.14 3.21
N THR A 24 -10.70 -8.77 3.43
CA THR A 24 -11.61 -9.16 2.36
C THR A 24 -12.62 -8.07 2.04
N THR A 25 -13.24 -8.12 0.87
CA THR A 25 -14.32 -7.19 0.49
C THR A 25 -15.48 -7.24 1.48
N GLY A 26 -15.85 -8.44 1.92
CA GLY A 26 -16.90 -8.61 2.92
C GLY A 26 -16.61 -7.92 4.25
N MET A 27 -15.34 -7.77 4.64
CA MET A 27 -14.96 -7.02 5.86
C MET A 27 -15.13 -5.50 5.67
N MET A 28 -15.03 -4.98 4.45
CA MET A 28 -15.14 -3.56 4.13
C MET A 28 -16.59 -3.09 4.00
N LEU A 29 -17.43 -3.87 3.33
CA LEU A 29 -18.79 -3.45 2.95
C LEU A 29 -19.68 -3.03 4.14
N PRO A 30 -19.69 -3.71 5.31
CA PRO A 30 -20.56 -3.35 6.42
C PRO A 30 -20.29 -1.96 7.01
N ILE A 31 -19.09 -1.42 6.79
CA ILE A 31 -18.66 -0.14 7.39
C ILE A 31 -18.43 0.96 6.35
N ALA A 32 -18.43 0.63 5.08
CA ALA A 32 -18.08 1.56 4.01
C ALA A 32 -18.93 2.84 4.04
N LYS A 33 -20.24 2.71 4.20
CA LYS A 33 -21.16 3.86 4.30
C LYS A 33 -20.87 4.77 5.51
N ARG A 34 -20.48 4.19 6.65
CA ARG A 34 -20.08 4.98 7.83
C ARG A 34 -18.78 5.75 7.57
N MET A 35 -17.83 5.14 6.88
CA MET A 35 -16.60 5.83 6.50
C MET A 35 -16.88 6.99 5.53
N ASP A 36 -17.84 6.82 4.60
CA ASP A 36 -18.27 7.87 3.68
C ASP A 36 -18.91 9.09 4.41
N ASP A 37 -19.57 8.83 5.51
CA ASP A 37 -20.29 9.86 6.28
C ASP A 37 -19.41 10.53 7.35
N ALA A 38 -18.17 10.08 7.54
CA ALA A 38 -17.31 10.50 8.65
C ALA A 38 -16.52 11.80 8.43
N GLY A 39 -16.57 12.39 7.22
CA GLY A 39 -15.87 13.64 6.92
C GLY A 39 -14.41 13.50 6.48
N PHE A 40 -14.01 12.33 5.97
CA PHE A 40 -12.68 12.16 5.37
C PHE A 40 -12.50 13.00 4.11
N GLU A 41 -11.31 13.55 3.91
CA GLU A 41 -10.90 14.24 2.68
C GLU A 41 -10.70 13.26 1.51
N GLY A 42 -10.34 12.02 1.80
CA GLY A 42 -10.17 10.93 0.85
C GLY A 42 -10.00 9.60 1.56
N ILE A 43 -10.29 8.50 0.88
CA ILE A 43 -10.13 7.13 1.41
C ILE A 43 -9.28 6.33 0.43
N GLU A 44 -8.14 5.82 0.90
CA GLU A 44 -7.31 4.89 0.11
C GLU A 44 -7.94 3.50 0.12
N LEU A 45 -8.24 2.96 -1.07
CA LEU A 45 -8.93 1.68 -1.19
C LEU A 45 -8.04 0.54 -1.66
N ILE A 46 -7.20 0.79 -2.67
CA ILE A 46 -6.49 -0.28 -3.37
C ILE A 46 -5.16 0.21 -3.95
N SER A 47 -4.26 -0.72 -4.21
CA SER A 47 -3.04 -0.51 -5.00
C SER A 47 -2.89 -1.59 -6.06
N GLY A 48 -2.07 -1.34 -7.09
CA GLY A 48 -1.75 -2.34 -8.10
C GLY A 48 -1.16 -3.63 -7.52
N SER A 49 -0.37 -3.51 -6.44
CA SER A 49 0.25 -4.67 -5.77
C SER A 49 -0.77 -5.61 -5.10
N HIS A 50 -1.92 -5.10 -4.66
CA HIS A 50 -2.96 -5.90 -4.01
C HIS A 50 -3.67 -6.89 -4.95
N LEU A 51 -3.72 -6.59 -6.27
CA LEU A 51 -4.50 -7.40 -7.21
C LEU A 51 -4.07 -8.87 -7.19
N LYS A 52 -2.75 -9.10 -7.13
CA LYS A 52 -2.19 -10.47 -7.14
C LYS A 52 -2.67 -11.29 -5.94
N LYS A 53 -2.59 -10.72 -4.74
CA LYS A 53 -3.02 -11.40 -3.52
C LYS A 53 -4.54 -11.56 -3.45
N THR A 54 -5.28 -10.54 -3.86
CA THR A 54 -6.75 -10.57 -3.89
C THR A 54 -7.26 -11.76 -4.72
N VAL A 55 -6.66 -12.00 -5.90
CA VAL A 55 -7.03 -13.14 -6.76
C VAL A 55 -6.51 -14.47 -6.21
N ARG A 56 -5.20 -14.55 -5.89
CA ARG A 56 -4.53 -15.82 -5.56
C ARG A 56 -4.91 -16.40 -4.22
N GLU A 57 -4.93 -15.53 -3.19
CA GLU A 57 -5.10 -15.97 -1.80
C GLU A 57 -6.51 -15.70 -1.29
N LEU A 58 -7.03 -14.50 -1.53
CA LEU A 58 -8.36 -14.13 -1.06
C LEU A 58 -9.49 -14.72 -1.91
N LYS A 59 -9.19 -15.16 -3.14
CA LYS A 59 -10.18 -15.69 -4.09
C LYS A 59 -11.33 -14.70 -4.36
N GLU A 60 -10.97 -13.41 -4.49
CA GLU A 60 -11.89 -12.32 -4.80
C GLU A 60 -11.50 -11.61 -6.09
N ASP A 61 -12.50 -11.13 -6.84
CA ASP A 61 -12.28 -10.24 -7.98
C ASP A 61 -11.99 -8.83 -7.48
N PRO A 62 -10.79 -8.27 -7.70
CA PRO A 62 -10.45 -6.92 -7.24
C PRO A 62 -11.28 -5.82 -7.92
N TRP A 63 -11.80 -6.06 -9.12
CA TRP A 63 -12.66 -5.10 -9.81
C TRP A 63 -14.05 -5.06 -9.19
N GLU A 64 -14.58 -6.22 -8.79
CA GLU A 64 -15.83 -6.30 -8.04
C GLU A 64 -15.70 -5.60 -6.68
N ARG A 65 -14.56 -5.79 -5.97
CA ARG A 65 -14.26 -5.05 -4.74
C ARG A 65 -14.36 -3.55 -4.95
N VAL A 66 -13.68 -3.01 -5.98
CA VAL A 66 -13.70 -1.57 -6.26
C VAL A 66 -15.12 -1.10 -6.55
N ARG A 67 -15.88 -1.81 -7.39
CA ARG A 67 -17.29 -1.47 -7.71
C ARG A 67 -18.19 -1.45 -6.49
N LEU A 68 -18.13 -2.50 -5.68
CA LEU A 68 -19.01 -2.63 -4.51
C LEU A 68 -18.70 -1.57 -3.44
N VAL A 69 -17.43 -1.30 -3.18
CA VAL A 69 -17.05 -0.27 -2.21
C VAL A 69 -17.40 1.12 -2.74
N SER A 70 -17.15 1.42 -4.02
CA SER A 70 -17.45 2.72 -4.62
C SER A 70 -18.97 3.01 -4.68
N GLN A 71 -19.81 1.98 -4.70
CA GLN A 71 -21.27 2.13 -4.57
C GLN A 71 -21.71 2.55 -3.17
N GLN A 72 -20.92 2.23 -2.14
CA GLN A 72 -21.21 2.59 -0.74
C GLN A 72 -20.56 3.91 -0.34
N ILE A 73 -19.38 4.22 -0.89
CA ILE A 73 -18.61 5.43 -0.64
C ILE A 73 -18.82 6.36 -1.84
N THR A 74 -19.73 7.32 -1.69
CA THR A 74 -20.21 8.15 -2.81
C THR A 74 -19.89 9.63 -2.65
N LYS A 75 -19.62 10.11 -1.42
CA LYS A 75 -19.30 11.51 -1.09
C LYS A 75 -17.81 11.73 -1.05
N THR A 76 -17.11 10.80 -0.39
CA THR A 76 -15.67 10.87 -0.17
C THR A 76 -14.92 10.30 -1.39
N PRO A 77 -13.96 11.01 -1.99
CA PRO A 77 -13.21 10.48 -3.11
C PRO A 77 -12.39 9.26 -2.71
N LEU A 78 -12.55 8.18 -3.48
CA LEU A 78 -11.74 6.97 -3.36
C LEU A 78 -10.43 7.15 -4.11
N ARG A 79 -9.34 6.63 -3.51
CA ARG A 79 -7.97 6.78 -3.98
C ARG A 79 -7.35 5.42 -4.30
N VAL A 80 -6.66 5.34 -5.46
CA VAL A 80 -5.75 4.23 -5.81
C VAL A 80 -4.30 4.65 -5.59
N ILE A 81 -3.48 3.74 -5.07
CA ILE A 81 -2.03 3.92 -5.08
C ILE A 81 -1.49 3.41 -6.40
N ALA A 82 -1.05 4.34 -7.24
CA ALA A 82 -0.65 4.12 -8.63
C ALA A 82 0.88 4.20 -8.77
N GLY A 83 1.56 3.14 -8.37
CA GLY A 83 2.95 2.88 -8.67
C GLY A 83 3.06 1.85 -9.80
N ARG A 84 3.88 0.81 -9.61
CA ARG A 84 3.89 -0.37 -10.48
C ARG A 84 2.64 -1.20 -10.29
N VAL A 85 1.99 -1.60 -11.38
CA VAL A 85 0.83 -2.50 -11.35
C VAL A 85 1.30 -3.94 -11.13
N ASN A 86 2.25 -4.41 -11.95
CA ASN A 86 2.96 -5.66 -11.70
C ASN A 86 4.33 -5.33 -11.09
N THR A 87 4.49 -5.60 -9.80
CA THR A 87 5.58 -5.08 -8.98
C THR A 87 6.98 -5.49 -9.45
N PHE A 88 7.14 -6.74 -9.94
CA PHE A 88 8.45 -7.32 -10.27
C PHE A 88 8.71 -7.45 -11.77
N GLU A 89 7.72 -7.14 -12.58
CA GLU A 89 7.81 -7.28 -14.02
C GLU A 89 7.85 -5.91 -14.71
N TYR A 90 8.22 -5.92 -15.96
CA TYR A 90 8.08 -4.74 -16.80
C TYR A 90 6.59 -4.38 -16.93
N ASN A 91 6.29 -3.10 -16.79
CA ASN A 91 4.93 -2.57 -16.90
C ASN A 91 4.81 -1.81 -18.24
N PRO A 92 4.25 -2.43 -19.29
CA PRO A 92 4.04 -1.73 -20.57
C PRO A 92 3.16 -0.48 -20.35
N PRO A 93 3.47 0.64 -21.02
CA PRO A 93 2.67 1.88 -20.92
C PRO A 93 1.18 1.67 -21.17
N SER A 94 0.82 0.82 -22.15
CA SER A 94 -0.57 0.48 -22.48
C SER A 94 -1.31 -0.20 -21.31
N MET A 95 -0.63 -1.10 -20.59
CA MET A 95 -1.22 -1.81 -19.45
C MET A 95 -1.38 -0.90 -18.23
N TYR A 96 -0.45 0.03 -18.02
CA TYR A 96 -0.59 1.05 -16.99
C TYR A 96 -1.76 1.99 -17.29
N TRP A 97 -1.86 2.47 -18.56
CA TRP A 97 -2.99 3.28 -19.01
C TRP A 97 -4.32 2.58 -18.77
N LEU A 98 -4.44 1.34 -19.21
CA LEU A 98 -5.64 0.54 -19.08
C LEU A 98 -6.03 0.34 -17.59
N PHE A 99 -5.04 0.12 -16.72
CA PHE A 99 -5.27 -0.01 -15.27
C PHE A 99 -5.88 1.26 -14.67
N ILE A 100 -5.31 2.43 -14.96
CA ILE A 100 -5.81 3.71 -14.43
C ILE A 100 -7.21 4.02 -14.99
N GLU A 101 -7.42 3.76 -16.29
CA GLU A 101 -8.74 3.94 -16.92
C GLU A 101 -9.82 3.05 -16.26
N ARG A 102 -9.50 1.78 -16.01
CA ARG A 102 -10.44 0.87 -15.35
C ARG A 102 -10.69 1.26 -13.90
N MET A 103 -9.69 1.74 -13.16
CA MET A 103 -9.88 2.28 -11.82
C MET A 103 -10.86 3.48 -11.84
N PHE A 104 -10.67 4.41 -12.78
CA PHE A 104 -11.56 5.56 -12.92
C PHE A 104 -12.98 5.15 -13.31
N ALA A 105 -13.15 4.24 -14.27
CA ALA A 105 -14.43 3.72 -14.70
C ALA A 105 -15.20 3.02 -13.59
N ASN A 106 -14.49 2.40 -12.63
CA ASN A 106 -15.08 1.71 -11.48
C ASN A 106 -15.27 2.59 -10.23
N GLY A 107 -15.10 3.91 -10.33
CA GLY A 107 -15.45 4.84 -9.27
C GLY A 107 -14.29 5.48 -8.51
N ILE A 108 -13.04 5.13 -8.78
CA ILE A 108 -11.87 5.80 -8.18
C ILE A 108 -11.72 7.19 -8.81
N ARG A 109 -11.44 8.21 -8.01
CA ARG A 109 -11.34 9.61 -8.47
C ARG A 109 -9.96 10.23 -8.25
N GLU A 110 -9.16 9.65 -7.37
CA GLU A 110 -7.83 10.13 -7.05
C GLU A 110 -6.77 9.07 -7.32
N SER A 111 -5.67 9.49 -7.94
CA SER A 111 -4.49 8.68 -8.19
C SER A 111 -3.34 9.19 -7.34
N ARG A 112 -2.91 8.41 -6.35
CA ARG A 112 -1.72 8.69 -5.58
C ARG A 112 -0.52 7.99 -6.22
N ILE A 113 0.32 8.76 -6.87
CA ILE A 113 1.40 8.27 -7.70
C ILE A 113 2.68 8.16 -6.87
N SER A 114 3.29 6.98 -6.94
CA SER A 114 4.61 6.71 -6.36
C SER A 114 5.61 6.36 -7.45
N ASP A 115 6.81 6.88 -7.32
CA ASP A 115 7.98 6.37 -7.99
C ASP A 115 9.05 6.06 -6.93
N GLU A 116 9.60 4.86 -6.99
CA GLU A 116 10.51 4.34 -5.96
C GLU A 116 11.87 5.04 -5.90
N TRP A 117 12.16 5.91 -6.88
CA TRP A 117 13.36 6.75 -6.94
C TRP A 117 13.06 8.24 -6.77
N ASN A 118 11.78 8.62 -6.66
CA ASN A 118 11.33 10.00 -6.86
C ASN A 118 11.78 10.54 -8.23
N ASP A 119 11.76 9.67 -9.26
CA ASP A 119 12.28 10.00 -10.59
C ASP A 119 11.27 10.81 -11.41
N TYR A 120 11.75 11.91 -11.99
CA TYR A 120 10.92 12.84 -12.76
C TYR A 120 10.24 12.19 -13.97
N GLU A 121 10.97 11.39 -14.74
CA GLU A 121 10.40 10.77 -15.96
C GLU A 121 9.36 9.71 -15.61
N GLY A 122 9.58 8.95 -14.53
CA GLY A 122 8.59 8.03 -13.99
C GLY A 122 7.32 8.76 -13.51
N TRP A 123 7.46 9.86 -12.82
CA TRP A 123 6.34 10.71 -12.42
C TRP A 123 5.61 11.32 -13.61
N LYS A 124 6.34 11.93 -14.55
CA LYS A 124 5.81 12.60 -15.74
C LYS A 124 4.89 11.70 -16.56
N PHE A 125 5.32 10.48 -16.82
CA PHE A 125 4.49 9.50 -17.52
C PHE A 125 3.20 9.21 -16.76
N ARG A 126 3.29 8.84 -15.47
CA ARG A 126 2.14 8.42 -14.67
C ARG A 126 1.16 9.57 -14.41
N VAL A 127 1.67 10.76 -14.13
CA VAL A 127 0.87 11.98 -13.98
C VAL A 127 0.14 12.31 -15.28
N GLY A 128 0.84 12.23 -16.43
CA GLY A 128 0.25 12.44 -17.73
C GLY A 128 -0.93 11.52 -18.02
N VAL A 129 -0.80 10.23 -17.70
CA VAL A 129 -1.90 9.25 -17.85
C VAL A 129 -3.08 9.61 -16.95
N ALA A 130 -2.83 9.87 -15.66
CA ALA A 130 -3.89 10.18 -14.70
C ALA A 130 -4.65 11.48 -15.07
N HIS A 131 -3.93 12.53 -15.50
CA HIS A 131 -4.55 13.78 -15.95
C HIS A 131 -5.37 13.58 -17.24
N ALA A 132 -4.87 12.81 -18.19
CA ALA A 132 -5.60 12.55 -19.44
C ALA A 132 -6.92 11.79 -19.21
N ILE A 133 -6.98 10.95 -18.16
CA ILE A 133 -8.19 10.23 -17.75
C ILE A 133 -9.11 11.10 -16.90
N GLY A 134 -8.63 12.21 -16.34
CA GLY A 134 -9.41 13.14 -15.51
C GLY A 134 -9.36 12.84 -14.01
N MET A 135 -8.36 12.09 -13.53
CA MET A 135 -8.15 11.86 -12.09
C MET A 135 -7.43 13.04 -11.43
N LYS A 136 -7.75 13.31 -10.17
CA LYS A 136 -6.93 14.17 -9.33
C LYS A 136 -5.65 13.41 -8.95
N VAL A 137 -4.51 14.10 -9.09
CA VAL A 137 -3.19 13.49 -8.84
C VAL A 137 -2.65 13.94 -7.49
N ILE A 138 -2.31 12.99 -6.65
CA ILE A 138 -1.47 13.18 -5.47
C ILE A 138 -0.10 12.58 -5.79
N LEU A 139 0.96 13.38 -5.71
CA LEU A 139 2.30 12.95 -6.09
C LEU A 139 3.18 12.78 -4.86
N ASN A 140 3.67 11.56 -4.65
CA ASN A 140 4.52 11.26 -3.50
C ASN A 140 5.94 11.76 -3.70
N LEU A 141 6.43 12.48 -2.68
CA LEU A 141 7.85 12.68 -2.38
C LEU A 141 8.21 11.67 -1.29
N ILE A 142 8.86 10.58 -1.66
CA ILE A 142 9.17 9.51 -0.72
C ILE A 142 10.41 9.89 0.08
N TYR A 143 10.26 9.93 1.41
CA TYR A 143 11.33 10.25 2.34
C TYR A 143 12.24 9.04 2.58
N SER A 144 13.52 9.30 2.69
CA SER A 144 14.56 8.32 3.04
C SER A 144 15.75 9.05 3.66
N VAL A 145 16.56 8.34 4.42
CA VAL A 145 17.77 8.86 5.08
C VAL A 145 18.99 8.22 4.44
N SER A 146 19.87 9.05 3.87
CA SER A 146 21.18 8.63 3.35
C SER A 146 22.01 9.85 2.98
N PRO A 147 23.30 9.72 2.65
CA PRO A 147 24.11 10.82 2.14
C PRO A 147 23.57 11.47 0.85
N LYS A 148 22.78 10.72 0.06
CA LYS A 148 22.13 11.21 -1.17
C LYS A 148 20.89 12.07 -0.89
N HIS A 149 20.11 11.76 0.14
CA HIS A 149 18.83 12.37 0.42
C HIS A 149 18.99 13.64 1.27
N SER A 150 19.70 14.63 0.71
CA SER A 150 19.97 15.94 1.34
C SER A 150 18.79 16.92 1.19
N ASP A 151 18.91 18.10 1.78
CA ASP A 151 17.96 19.19 1.62
C ASP A 151 17.85 19.64 0.15
N GLU A 152 18.97 19.72 -0.56
CA GLU A 152 19.03 20.05 -1.98
C GLU A 152 18.32 19.01 -2.83
N TYR A 153 18.48 17.72 -2.49
CA TYR A 153 17.75 16.64 -3.15
C TYR A 153 16.23 16.85 -3.03
N PHE A 154 15.72 17.08 -1.83
CA PHE A 154 14.29 17.27 -1.63
C PHE A 154 13.79 18.59 -2.24
N ALA A 155 14.57 19.66 -2.21
CA ALA A 155 14.24 20.90 -2.90
C ALA A 155 14.08 20.69 -4.41
N GLU A 156 15.03 20.01 -5.05
CA GLU A 156 14.98 19.70 -6.48
C GLU A 156 13.82 18.78 -6.84
N ARG A 157 13.64 17.67 -6.10
CA ARG A 157 12.53 16.74 -6.35
C ARG A 157 11.17 17.41 -6.16
N THR A 158 11.05 18.33 -5.20
CA THR A 158 9.82 19.10 -5.01
C THR A 158 9.53 20.03 -6.19
N ARG A 159 10.54 20.74 -6.73
CA ARG A 159 10.38 21.57 -7.93
C ARG A 159 9.96 20.74 -9.14
N GLN A 160 10.61 19.61 -9.36
CA GLN A 160 10.29 18.68 -10.43
C GLN A 160 8.84 18.15 -10.31
N ALA A 161 8.45 17.71 -9.12
CA ALA A 161 7.09 17.25 -8.84
C ALA A 161 6.05 18.36 -9.04
N ALA A 162 6.33 19.57 -8.55
CA ALA A 162 5.45 20.73 -8.70
C ALA A 162 5.27 21.14 -10.18
N SER A 163 6.30 21.00 -11.00
CA SER A 163 6.23 21.31 -12.45
C SER A 163 5.20 20.47 -13.20
N LEU A 164 4.87 19.29 -12.68
CA LEU A 164 3.86 18.36 -13.21
C LEU A 164 2.43 18.74 -12.82
N LYS A 165 2.25 19.81 -12.01
CA LYS A 165 0.96 20.36 -11.59
C LYS A 165 0.02 19.32 -10.96
N PRO A 166 0.46 18.54 -9.98
CA PRO A 166 -0.42 17.64 -9.26
C PRO A 166 -1.45 18.45 -8.45
N TYR A 167 -2.58 17.82 -8.13
CA TYR A 167 -3.56 18.39 -7.20
C TYR A 167 -2.96 18.61 -5.80
N ARG A 168 -2.06 17.71 -5.38
CA ARG A 168 -1.38 17.74 -4.10
C ARG A 168 -0.02 17.03 -4.16
N LEU A 169 0.94 17.50 -3.36
CA LEU A 169 2.15 16.74 -3.04
C LEU A 169 1.94 15.97 -1.74
N CYS A 170 2.56 14.81 -1.61
CA CYS A 170 2.54 14.03 -0.37
C CYS A 170 3.97 13.78 0.10
N LEU A 171 4.35 14.38 1.25
CA LEU A 171 5.55 13.94 1.96
C LEU A 171 5.26 12.54 2.52
N LYS A 172 5.85 11.52 1.88
CA LYS A 172 5.59 10.13 2.20
C LYS A 172 6.77 9.50 2.92
N ASP A 173 6.57 9.13 4.17
CA ASP A 173 7.54 8.43 5.02
C ASP A 173 7.07 6.99 5.34
N PRO A 174 7.30 6.04 4.43
CA PRO A 174 6.85 4.66 4.61
C PRO A 174 7.71 3.88 5.61
N GLY A 175 8.86 4.41 6.00
CA GLY A 175 9.75 3.81 7.00
C GLY A 175 9.53 4.34 8.41
N GLY A 176 8.70 5.38 8.59
CA GLY A 176 8.55 6.07 9.86
C GLY A 176 9.86 6.74 10.34
N LEU A 177 10.65 7.23 9.39
CA LEU A 177 12.02 7.76 9.63
C LEU A 177 12.04 9.27 9.89
N LEU A 178 10.93 9.97 9.70
CA LEU A 178 10.83 11.38 10.06
C LEU A 178 10.97 11.55 11.57
N THR A 179 11.64 12.62 11.96
CA THR A 179 11.67 13.10 13.36
C THR A 179 11.08 14.50 13.42
N PRO A 180 10.56 14.96 14.59
CA PRO A 180 10.09 16.34 14.73
C PRO A 180 11.14 17.37 14.31
N GLU A 181 12.41 17.19 14.67
CA GLU A 181 13.51 18.07 14.29
C GLU A 181 13.71 18.10 12.77
N ARG A 182 13.62 16.91 12.12
CA ARG A 182 13.72 16.84 10.66
C ARG A 182 12.54 17.52 9.96
N MET A 183 11.36 17.44 10.53
CA MET A 183 10.18 18.13 10.01
C MET A 183 10.40 19.64 9.96
N GLN A 184 11.01 20.25 11.01
CA GLN A 184 11.28 21.68 11.10
C GLN A 184 12.19 22.21 9.98
N THR A 185 13.06 21.37 9.44
CA THR A 185 13.93 21.75 8.31
C THR A 185 13.33 21.36 6.95
N LEU A 186 12.76 20.17 6.84
CA LEU A 186 12.30 19.63 5.56
C LEU A 186 10.98 20.24 5.07
N VAL A 187 10.00 20.45 5.95
CA VAL A 187 8.69 20.97 5.54
C VAL A 187 8.78 22.39 4.96
N PRO A 188 9.54 23.34 5.53
CA PRO A 188 9.76 24.63 4.90
C PRO A 188 10.42 24.55 3.52
N ILE A 189 11.36 23.63 3.32
CA ILE A 189 12.00 23.39 2.01
C ILE A 189 10.96 22.91 0.99
N ILE A 190 10.10 21.98 1.38
CA ILE A 190 9.04 21.47 0.50
C ILE A 190 8.07 22.61 0.17
N PHE A 191 7.56 23.35 1.15
CA PHE A 191 6.63 24.47 0.89
C PHE A 191 7.22 25.54 -0.02
N HIS A 192 8.49 25.90 0.21
CA HIS A 192 9.17 26.90 -0.63
C HIS A 192 9.25 26.47 -2.10
N ASN A 193 9.42 25.16 -2.37
CA ASN A 193 9.61 24.62 -3.72
C ASN A 193 8.33 24.04 -4.32
N ALA A 194 7.24 23.93 -3.56
CA ALA A 194 5.97 23.34 -4.01
C ALA A 194 5.15 24.30 -4.92
N ASN A 195 5.58 25.53 -5.11
CA ASN A 195 4.89 26.53 -5.95
C ASN A 195 3.39 26.69 -5.59
N GLY A 196 3.07 26.73 -4.30
CA GLY A 196 1.70 26.89 -3.79
C GLY A 196 0.84 25.63 -3.84
N ILE A 197 1.35 24.51 -4.32
CA ILE A 197 0.63 23.22 -4.30
C ILE A 197 0.51 22.73 -2.85
N PRO A 198 -0.71 22.38 -2.37
CA PRO A 198 -0.90 21.85 -1.03
C PRO A 198 -0.08 20.58 -0.77
N VAL A 199 0.37 20.43 0.47
CA VAL A 199 1.14 19.26 0.91
C VAL A 199 0.33 18.44 1.91
N GLU A 200 0.28 17.12 1.72
CA GLU A 200 -0.21 16.18 2.72
C GLU A 200 0.94 15.38 3.33
N LEU A 201 0.75 14.90 4.55
CA LEU A 201 1.73 14.08 5.26
C LEU A 201 1.22 12.65 5.40
N HIS A 202 2.09 11.71 5.02
CA HIS A 202 1.91 10.28 5.26
C HIS A 202 3.15 9.75 5.95
N THR A 203 3.04 9.32 7.19
CA THR A 203 4.16 8.70 7.93
C THR A 203 3.69 7.43 8.62
N HIS A 204 4.61 6.48 8.78
CA HIS A 204 4.38 5.25 9.55
C HIS A 204 4.87 5.41 10.99
N CYS A 205 4.45 4.50 11.87
CA CYS A 205 4.79 4.55 13.28
C CYS A 205 5.94 3.62 13.67
N THR A 206 6.66 3.06 12.72
CA THR A 206 7.69 2.02 12.92
C THR A 206 8.77 2.41 13.94
N THR A 207 9.11 3.70 14.03
CA THR A 207 10.08 4.23 15.02
C THR A 207 9.43 4.77 16.29
N GLY A 208 8.09 4.77 16.39
CA GLY A 208 7.35 5.40 17.49
C GLY A 208 7.10 6.90 17.32
N LEU A 209 7.71 7.57 16.34
CA LEU A 209 7.64 9.03 16.18
C LEU A 209 6.51 9.52 15.24
N GLY A 210 5.82 8.62 14.54
CA GLY A 210 4.79 9.00 13.56
C GLY A 210 3.75 9.98 14.08
N PRO A 211 3.10 9.75 15.25
CA PRO A 211 2.13 10.70 15.80
C PRO A 211 2.71 12.08 16.10
N LEU A 212 3.94 12.17 16.62
CA LEU A 212 4.63 13.43 16.88
C LEU A 212 4.93 14.19 15.59
N CYS A 213 5.38 13.47 14.55
CA CYS A 213 5.62 14.05 13.22
C CYS A 213 4.32 14.60 12.59
N CYS A 214 3.18 13.94 12.82
CA CYS A 214 1.89 14.49 12.39
C CYS A 214 1.58 15.82 13.07
N LEU A 215 1.76 15.93 14.38
CA LEU A 215 1.50 17.16 15.13
C LEU A 215 2.48 18.27 14.73
N GLU A 216 3.75 17.96 14.58
CA GLU A 216 4.76 18.89 14.10
C GLU A 216 4.41 19.40 12.68
N GLY A 217 4.01 18.49 11.79
CA GLY A 217 3.56 18.85 10.44
C GLY A 217 2.37 19.80 10.44
N ILE A 218 1.39 19.56 11.33
CA ILE A 218 0.23 20.46 11.54
C ILE A 218 0.69 21.85 11.97
N GLN A 219 1.59 21.95 12.95
CA GLN A 219 2.13 23.22 13.44
C GLN A 219 2.93 23.96 12.36
N LEU A 220 3.63 23.23 11.49
CA LEU A 220 4.37 23.78 10.36
C LEU A 220 3.49 24.16 9.15
N GLY A 221 2.19 23.90 9.20
CA GLY A 221 1.25 24.34 8.15
C GLY A 221 0.69 23.24 7.26
N ILE A 222 1.02 21.98 7.46
CA ILE A 222 0.36 20.87 6.75
C ILE A 222 -1.07 20.75 7.27
N ARG A 223 -2.05 20.68 6.36
CA ARG A 223 -3.49 20.64 6.70
C ARG A 223 -4.19 19.35 6.29
N SER A 224 -3.45 18.42 5.71
CA SER A 224 -3.98 17.09 5.31
C SER A 224 -3.05 16.00 5.84
N ILE A 225 -3.59 15.13 6.68
CA ILE A 225 -2.83 14.08 7.39
C ILE A 225 -3.41 12.71 7.06
N ASN A 226 -2.54 11.79 6.66
CA ASN A 226 -2.92 10.40 6.45
C ASN A 226 -2.91 9.66 7.79
N THR A 227 -4.01 8.97 8.11
CA THR A 227 -4.20 8.25 9.36
C THR A 227 -4.94 6.94 9.11
N ALA A 228 -4.86 6.02 10.06
CA ALA A 228 -5.64 4.80 10.04
C ALA A 228 -6.53 4.67 11.29
N LEU A 229 -7.56 3.84 11.20
CA LEU A 229 -8.43 3.51 12.31
C LEU A 229 -7.91 2.30 13.08
N PRO A 230 -7.88 2.33 14.43
CA PRO A 230 -7.61 1.12 15.19
C PRO A 230 -8.61 0.00 14.84
N PRO A 231 -8.18 -1.26 14.76
CA PRO A 231 -6.88 -1.82 15.16
C PRO A 231 -5.80 -1.76 14.06
N LEU A 232 -6.05 -1.07 12.95
CA LEU A 232 -5.18 -1.01 11.77
C LEU A 232 -4.27 0.23 11.78
N ALA A 233 -4.17 0.90 12.92
CA ALA A 233 -3.34 2.08 13.14
C ALA A 233 -2.15 1.77 14.06
N ASP A 234 -1.16 2.65 14.05
CA ASP A 234 0.08 2.55 14.84
C ASP A 234 0.96 1.34 14.44
N ASP A 235 1.95 0.95 15.25
CA ASP A 235 2.91 -0.11 14.93
C ASP A 235 3.63 0.18 13.58
N SER A 236 3.56 -0.72 12.64
CA SER A 236 4.10 -0.55 11.27
C SER A 236 3.14 0.19 10.31
N SER A 237 2.01 0.66 10.79
CA SER A 237 1.00 1.40 10.02
C SER A 237 1.08 2.92 10.25
N ASN A 238 0.09 3.64 9.71
CA ASN A 238 -0.05 5.08 9.95
C ASN A 238 -0.59 5.36 11.36
N PRO A 239 -0.38 6.58 11.90
CA PRO A 239 -0.88 6.97 13.20
C PRO A 239 -2.39 6.83 13.33
N SER A 240 -2.83 6.53 14.56
CA SER A 240 -4.25 6.48 14.90
C SER A 240 -4.93 7.83 14.67
N LEU A 241 -6.00 7.83 13.86
CA LEU A 241 -6.82 9.00 13.61
C LEU A 241 -7.31 9.63 14.92
N PHE A 242 -7.83 8.81 15.85
CA PHE A 242 -8.36 9.34 17.11
C PHE A 242 -7.29 10.05 17.95
N ASN A 243 -6.05 9.53 17.95
CA ASN A 243 -4.95 10.16 18.69
C ASN A 243 -4.54 11.49 18.04
N VAL A 244 -4.36 11.49 16.70
CA VAL A 244 -3.94 12.71 15.99
C VAL A 244 -5.03 13.78 16.04
N ALA A 245 -6.29 13.43 15.80
CA ALA A 245 -7.40 14.37 15.85
C ALA A 245 -7.56 14.99 17.25
N LYS A 246 -7.53 14.15 18.31
CA LYS A 246 -7.63 14.65 19.69
C LYS A 246 -6.50 15.59 20.06
N ASN A 247 -5.29 15.29 19.67
CA ASN A 247 -4.15 16.17 19.94
C ASN A 247 -4.19 17.45 19.09
N ALA A 248 -4.62 17.40 17.83
CA ALA A 248 -4.82 18.59 16.99
C ALA A 248 -5.85 19.56 17.61
N LEU A 249 -6.99 19.01 18.09
CA LEU A 249 -8.00 19.81 18.84
C LEU A 249 -7.39 20.46 20.09
N SER A 250 -6.54 19.73 20.84
CA SER A 250 -5.88 20.24 22.03
C SER A 250 -4.87 21.36 21.73
N LEU A 251 -4.32 21.39 20.51
CA LEU A 251 -3.45 22.44 20.00
C LEU A 251 -4.22 23.65 19.40
N GLY A 252 -5.56 23.62 19.44
CA GLY A 252 -6.42 24.72 18.98
C GLY A 252 -6.79 24.65 17.50
N TYR A 253 -6.57 23.55 16.82
CA TYR A 253 -7.07 23.32 15.45
C TYR A 253 -8.49 22.75 15.47
N GLU A 254 -9.18 22.82 14.33
CA GLU A 254 -10.49 22.21 14.12
C GLU A 254 -10.37 20.99 13.22
N THR A 255 -11.37 20.13 13.20
CA THR A 255 -11.49 18.99 12.28
C THR A 255 -12.94 18.75 11.89
N GLU A 256 -13.15 18.26 10.66
CA GLU A 256 -14.47 17.88 10.14
C GLU A 256 -14.81 16.39 10.43
N ILE A 257 -13.90 15.66 11.08
CA ILE A 257 -14.09 14.22 11.38
C ILE A 257 -15.16 14.03 12.47
N ASP A 258 -16.13 13.16 12.18
CA ASP A 258 -17.09 12.64 13.14
C ASP A 258 -16.58 11.35 13.79
N GLU A 259 -15.95 11.48 14.96
CA GLU A 259 -15.41 10.33 15.69
C GLU A 259 -16.52 9.37 16.16
N GLU A 260 -17.75 9.84 16.42
CA GLU A 260 -18.84 8.98 16.87
C GLU A 260 -19.31 8.02 15.77
N VAL A 261 -19.28 8.48 14.51
CA VAL A 261 -19.54 7.64 13.34
C VAL A 261 -18.43 6.59 13.15
N LEU A 262 -17.18 6.92 13.52
CA LEU A 262 -16.02 6.03 13.33
C LEU A 262 -15.78 5.02 14.46
N LYS A 263 -16.28 5.27 15.67
CA LYS A 263 -16.13 4.31 16.77
C LYS A 263 -16.70 2.91 16.44
N PRO A 264 -17.88 2.76 15.82
CA PRO A 264 -18.37 1.47 15.35
C PRO A 264 -17.49 0.83 14.28
N VAL A 265 -16.85 1.61 13.40
CA VAL A 265 -15.91 1.10 12.39
C VAL A 265 -14.69 0.46 13.08
N SER A 266 -14.10 1.17 14.03
CA SER A 266 -12.97 0.64 14.82
C SER A 266 -13.35 -0.63 15.60
N LYS A 267 -14.55 -0.68 16.21
CA LYS A 267 -15.05 -1.88 16.89
C LYS A 267 -15.25 -3.06 15.94
N HIS A 268 -15.77 -2.80 14.74
CA HIS A 268 -15.95 -3.81 13.69
C HIS A 268 -14.62 -4.47 13.32
N PHE A 269 -13.59 -3.66 12.97
CA PHE A 269 -12.28 -4.20 12.64
C PHE A 269 -11.57 -4.86 13.83
N THR A 270 -11.75 -4.34 15.05
CA THR A 270 -11.21 -4.97 16.28
C THR A 270 -11.81 -6.36 16.51
N ALA A 271 -13.10 -6.52 16.29
CA ALA A 271 -13.77 -7.81 16.41
C ALA A 271 -13.27 -8.80 15.34
N ILE A 272 -13.03 -8.32 14.11
CA ILE A 272 -12.42 -9.10 13.02
C ILE A 272 -11.00 -9.55 13.44
N ALA A 273 -10.16 -8.61 13.87
CA ALA A 273 -8.79 -8.90 14.26
C ALA A 273 -8.72 -10.00 15.34
N LYS A 274 -9.56 -9.89 16.37
CA LYS A 274 -9.65 -10.92 17.43
C LYS A 274 -10.11 -12.28 16.92
N ARG A 275 -11.06 -12.30 15.99
CA ARG A 275 -11.60 -13.55 15.45
C ARG A 275 -10.63 -14.25 14.49
N GLU A 276 -10.00 -13.49 13.61
CA GLU A 276 -9.08 -14.03 12.59
C GLU A 276 -7.64 -14.18 13.12
N GLY A 277 -7.35 -13.72 14.35
CA GLY A 277 -5.99 -13.72 14.90
C GLY A 277 -5.05 -12.71 14.21
N PHE A 278 -5.61 -11.63 13.67
CA PHE A 278 -4.82 -10.58 13.03
C PHE A 278 -4.18 -9.65 14.07
N THR A 279 -3.10 -9.00 13.67
CA THR A 279 -2.39 -8.02 14.50
C THR A 279 -3.31 -6.86 14.84
N ILE A 280 -3.29 -6.47 16.12
CA ILE A 280 -3.90 -5.23 16.61
C ILE A 280 -2.75 -4.25 16.81
N GLY A 281 -2.71 -3.20 15.99
CA GLY A 281 -1.67 -2.18 16.07
C GLY A 281 -1.71 -1.44 17.40
N ALA A 282 -0.53 -1.12 17.90
CA ALA A 282 -0.34 -0.43 19.18
C ALA A 282 0.86 0.54 19.05
N PRO A 283 0.92 1.60 19.88
CA PRO A 283 2.11 2.43 19.96
C PRO A 283 3.35 1.59 20.27
N VAL A 284 4.46 1.92 19.60
CA VAL A 284 5.75 1.24 19.77
C VAL A 284 6.74 2.16 20.46
N GLU A 285 7.73 1.56 21.14
CA GLU A 285 8.88 2.27 21.68
C GLU A 285 9.75 2.82 20.55
N TYR A 286 10.50 3.89 20.86
CA TYR A 286 11.45 4.47 19.91
C TYR A 286 12.51 3.47 19.49
N ASP A 287 12.59 3.16 18.20
CA ASP A 287 13.56 2.20 17.63
C ASP A 287 14.60 2.91 16.75
N PHE A 288 15.78 3.15 17.32
CA PHE A 288 16.89 3.74 16.59
C PHE A 288 17.45 2.83 15.49
N SER A 289 17.28 1.52 15.57
CA SER A 289 17.85 0.57 14.60
C SER A 289 17.23 0.75 13.21
N GLN A 290 15.99 1.25 13.13
CA GLN A 290 15.30 1.55 11.88
C GLN A 290 16.05 2.56 11.00
N TYR A 291 16.73 3.53 11.61
CA TYR A 291 17.53 4.53 10.85
C TYR A 291 18.77 3.93 10.21
N GLN A 292 19.27 2.82 10.71
CA GLN A 292 20.45 2.13 10.20
C GLN A 292 20.12 1.27 8.97
N HIS A 293 19.19 0.33 9.11
CA HIS A 293 18.86 -0.60 8.02
C HIS A 293 17.70 -0.14 7.13
N GLN A 294 16.77 0.66 7.63
CA GLN A 294 15.57 1.20 6.95
C GLN A 294 14.73 0.10 6.27
N VAL A 295 14.79 -1.12 6.78
CA VAL A 295 14.02 -2.25 6.26
C VAL A 295 12.60 -2.17 6.80
N PRO A 296 11.55 -2.13 5.96
CA PRO A 296 10.17 -2.16 6.42
C PRO A 296 9.87 -3.42 7.24
N GLY A 297 9.00 -3.29 8.27
CA GLY A 297 8.71 -4.38 9.22
C GLY A 297 8.31 -5.70 8.59
N GLY A 298 7.46 -5.69 7.56
CA GLY A 298 7.08 -6.90 6.81
C GLY A 298 8.26 -7.59 6.10
N MET A 299 9.30 -6.82 5.74
CA MET A 299 10.48 -7.38 5.13
C MET A 299 11.46 -7.99 6.14
N LEU A 300 11.53 -7.45 7.36
CA LEU A 300 12.31 -8.07 8.44
C LEU A 300 11.83 -9.49 8.72
N SER A 301 10.51 -9.67 8.79
CA SER A 301 9.88 -10.99 8.95
C SER A 301 10.20 -11.93 7.78
N ASN A 302 10.18 -11.42 6.55
CA ASN A 302 10.51 -12.20 5.36
C ASN A 302 11.99 -12.60 5.33
N LEU A 303 12.91 -11.68 5.63
CA LEU A 303 14.35 -11.95 5.71
C LEU A 303 14.64 -13.03 6.76
N ARG A 304 14.06 -12.92 7.95
CA ARG A 304 14.18 -13.93 9.01
C ARG A 304 13.65 -15.29 8.56
N HIS A 305 12.51 -15.31 7.89
CA HIS A 305 11.92 -16.54 7.36
C HIS A 305 12.81 -17.21 6.29
N GLN A 306 13.41 -16.45 5.38
CA GLN A 306 14.35 -16.98 4.38
C GLN A 306 15.55 -17.64 5.06
N LEU A 307 16.16 -17.00 6.04
CA LEU A 307 17.28 -17.57 6.80
C LEU A 307 16.86 -18.83 7.59
N ARG A 308 15.66 -18.83 8.18
CA ARG A 308 15.12 -20.00 8.91
C ARG A 308 14.96 -21.22 8.00
N LYS A 309 14.48 -21.04 6.77
CA LYS A 309 14.31 -22.13 5.80
C LYS A 309 15.60 -22.90 5.49
N VAL A 310 16.76 -22.24 5.63
CA VAL A 310 18.08 -22.84 5.39
C VAL A 310 18.85 -23.10 6.69
N GLY A 311 18.20 -22.98 7.86
CA GLY A 311 18.81 -23.25 9.16
C GLY A 311 19.76 -22.16 9.67
N LEU A 312 19.73 -20.97 9.08
CA LEU A 312 20.66 -19.88 9.37
C LEU A 312 19.98 -18.68 10.10
N GLU A 313 18.87 -18.91 10.79
CA GLU A 313 18.16 -17.82 11.49
C GLU A 313 19.05 -17.09 12.52
N HIS A 314 20.00 -17.80 13.14
CA HIS A 314 20.98 -17.21 14.08
C HIS A 314 21.88 -16.15 13.43
N ARG A 315 22.03 -16.14 12.09
CA ARG A 315 22.76 -15.12 11.31
C ARG A 315 21.90 -13.92 10.90
N PHE A 316 20.72 -13.77 11.45
CA PHE A 316 19.85 -12.63 11.14
C PHE A 316 20.48 -11.26 11.42
N PRO A 317 21.22 -11.04 12.55
CA PRO A 317 21.94 -9.77 12.76
C PRO A 317 22.95 -9.47 11.65
N GLU A 318 23.72 -10.46 11.21
CA GLU A 318 24.67 -10.33 10.11
C GLU A 318 23.99 -9.95 8.78
N ALA A 319 22.80 -10.51 8.52
CA ALA A 319 22.02 -10.17 7.33
C ALA A 319 21.48 -8.73 7.38
N LEU A 320 21.17 -8.20 8.54
CA LEU A 320 20.83 -6.78 8.70
C LEU A 320 22.01 -5.87 8.42
N GLU A 321 23.20 -6.17 8.97
CA GLU A 321 24.41 -5.42 8.65
C GLU A 321 24.76 -5.49 7.16
N GLU A 322 24.61 -6.66 6.56
CA GLU A 322 24.84 -6.82 5.12
C GLU A 322 23.82 -6.04 4.30
N THR A 323 22.57 -5.92 4.77
CA THR A 323 21.55 -5.09 4.13
C THR A 323 21.95 -3.62 4.06
N ILE A 324 22.56 -3.09 5.13
CA ILE A 324 23.08 -1.72 5.16
C ILE A 324 24.18 -1.54 4.09
N ARG A 325 25.11 -2.50 3.99
CA ARG A 325 26.21 -2.47 3.00
C ARG A 325 25.69 -2.56 1.56
N VAL A 326 24.82 -3.55 1.28
CA VAL A 326 24.22 -3.73 -0.05
C VAL A 326 23.43 -2.49 -0.46
N ARG A 327 22.68 -1.87 0.46
CA ARG A 327 21.96 -0.63 0.20
C ARG A 327 22.89 0.51 -0.22
N ALA A 328 24.00 0.69 0.49
CA ALA A 328 24.99 1.71 0.15
C ALA A 328 25.60 1.46 -1.24
N GLU A 329 25.99 0.22 -1.52
CA GLU A 329 26.59 -0.19 -2.79
C GLU A 329 25.61 -0.10 -3.97
N PHE A 330 24.31 -0.20 -3.72
CA PHE A 330 23.27 -0.01 -4.73
C PHE A 330 22.88 1.48 -4.92
N GLY A 331 23.66 2.43 -4.39
CA GLY A 331 23.43 3.86 -4.56
C GLY A 331 22.30 4.40 -3.68
N TYR A 332 22.11 3.83 -2.51
CA TYR A 332 21.09 4.22 -1.53
C TYR A 332 19.65 4.22 -2.06
N PRO A 333 19.16 3.12 -2.60
CA PRO A 333 17.75 3.05 -2.98
C PRO A 333 16.84 3.36 -1.79
N ILE A 334 15.69 3.98 -2.09
CA ILE A 334 14.63 4.16 -1.10
C ILE A 334 14.08 2.78 -0.76
N MET A 335 14.00 2.47 0.54
CA MET A 335 13.63 1.12 1.02
C MET A 335 12.11 0.88 0.95
N VAL A 336 11.57 1.01 -0.24
CA VAL A 336 10.18 0.65 -0.60
C VAL A 336 10.18 -0.50 -1.62
N THR A 337 9.07 -1.21 -1.72
CA THR A 337 8.88 -2.27 -2.74
C THR A 337 8.95 -1.66 -4.16
N PRO A 338 9.71 -2.26 -5.12
CA PRO A 338 10.42 -3.53 -5.02
C PRO A 338 11.88 -3.42 -4.53
N LEU A 339 12.41 -2.20 -4.35
CA LEU A 339 13.84 -1.97 -4.10
C LEU A 339 14.31 -2.60 -2.78
N SER A 340 13.54 -2.42 -1.72
CA SER A 340 13.82 -3.04 -0.42
C SER A 340 13.95 -4.57 -0.52
N GLN A 341 13.17 -5.21 -1.40
CA GLN A 341 13.25 -6.67 -1.61
C GLN A 341 14.52 -7.07 -2.36
N PHE A 342 14.98 -6.28 -3.34
CA PHE A 342 16.24 -6.55 -4.04
C PHE A 342 17.42 -6.45 -3.09
N VAL A 343 17.47 -5.38 -2.30
CA VAL A 343 18.50 -5.17 -1.28
C VAL A 343 18.50 -6.30 -0.24
N GLY A 344 17.35 -6.58 0.37
CA GLY A 344 17.24 -7.60 1.41
C GLY A 344 17.53 -9.02 0.91
N SER A 345 17.04 -9.38 -0.29
CA SER A 345 17.32 -10.70 -0.88
C SER A 345 18.80 -10.86 -1.22
N GLN A 346 19.45 -9.83 -1.78
CA GLN A 346 20.87 -9.90 -2.07
C GLN A 346 21.70 -9.99 -0.79
N ALA A 347 21.35 -9.26 0.26
CA ALA A 347 21.99 -9.36 1.56
C ALA A 347 21.88 -10.79 2.15
N ALA A 348 20.67 -11.37 2.12
CA ALA A 348 20.45 -12.75 2.54
C ALA A 348 21.31 -13.73 1.75
N ILE A 349 21.35 -13.60 0.42
CA ILE A 349 22.16 -14.47 -0.45
C ILE A 349 23.65 -14.35 -0.10
N ASN A 350 24.18 -13.14 0.08
CA ASN A 350 25.57 -12.92 0.45
C ASN A 350 25.93 -13.65 1.76
N VAL A 351 25.05 -13.58 2.76
CA VAL A 351 25.25 -14.25 4.06
C VAL A 351 25.11 -15.77 3.92
N ILE A 352 24.13 -16.26 3.19
CA ILE A 352 23.89 -17.72 3.02
C ILE A 352 25.06 -18.36 2.28
N VAL A 353 25.53 -17.73 1.20
CA VAL A 353 26.63 -18.23 0.35
C VAL A 353 28.00 -18.04 1.02
N GLY A 354 28.12 -17.05 1.94
CA GLY A 354 29.38 -16.74 2.63
C GLY A 354 30.39 -15.95 1.78
N GLU A 355 30.01 -15.55 0.56
CA GLU A 355 30.83 -14.71 -0.32
C GLU A 355 29.94 -13.68 -1.03
N ARG A 356 30.30 -12.40 -0.86
CA ARG A 356 29.50 -11.27 -1.36
C ARG A 356 29.45 -11.24 -2.89
N TYR A 357 28.22 -11.20 -3.42
CA TYR A 357 27.93 -11.18 -4.87
C TYR A 357 28.49 -12.39 -5.63
N LYS A 358 28.71 -13.54 -4.99
CA LYS A 358 29.01 -14.79 -5.68
C LYS A 358 27.78 -15.26 -6.44
N GLU A 359 26.62 -15.22 -5.82
CA GLU A 359 25.31 -15.44 -6.44
C GLU A 359 24.51 -14.15 -6.48
N VAL A 360 23.85 -13.90 -7.61
CA VAL A 360 23.09 -12.68 -7.87
C VAL A 360 21.79 -13.04 -8.61
N THR A 361 20.68 -12.45 -8.20
CA THR A 361 19.38 -12.68 -8.85
C THR A 361 19.25 -11.90 -10.17
N ASP A 362 18.38 -12.37 -11.06
CA ASP A 362 18.04 -11.65 -12.31
C ASP A 362 17.53 -10.23 -12.02
N GLN A 363 16.80 -10.02 -10.91
CA GLN A 363 16.31 -8.71 -10.50
C GLN A 363 17.46 -7.74 -10.20
N VAL A 364 18.50 -8.21 -9.50
CA VAL A 364 19.70 -7.39 -9.22
C VAL A 364 20.49 -7.11 -10.48
N ILE A 365 20.58 -8.07 -11.41
CA ILE A 365 21.19 -7.85 -12.72
C ILE A 365 20.42 -6.79 -13.52
N LYS A 366 19.11 -6.91 -13.61
CA LYS A 366 18.23 -5.93 -14.28
C LYS A 366 18.37 -4.55 -13.64
N PHE A 367 18.44 -4.47 -12.32
CA PHE A 367 18.68 -3.23 -11.59
C PHE A 367 20.02 -2.59 -11.98
N ALA A 368 21.13 -3.37 -12.00
CA ALA A 368 22.44 -2.89 -12.38
C ALA A 368 22.52 -2.44 -13.86
N LEU A 369 21.67 -3.01 -14.73
CA LEU A 369 21.49 -2.60 -16.12
C LEU A 369 20.61 -1.35 -16.30
N GLY A 370 19.93 -0.89 -15.23
CA GLY A 370 19.03 0.27 -15.28
C GLY A 370 17.58 -0.04 -15.66
N HIS A 371 17.20 -1.31 -15.79
CA HIS A 371 15.82 -1.70 -16.15
C HIS A 371 14.78 -1.35 -15.07
N GLY A 372 15.23 -1.05 -13.84
CA GLY A 372 14.36 -0.62 -12.72
C GLY A 372 14.44 0.87 -12.38
N GLY A 373 15.10 1.67 -13.27
CA GLY A 373 15.38 3.08 -13.05
C GLY A 373 16.86 3.39 -13.31
N ALA A 374 17.12 4.30 -14.26
CA ALA A 374 18.49 4.63 -14.66
C ALA A 374 19.32 5.25 -13.53
N GLU A 375 18.66 5.98 -12.63
CA GLU A 375 19.31 6.66 -11.50
C GLU A 375 19.98 5.67 -10.55
N GLY A 376 19.30 4.60 -10.15
CA GLY A 376 19.88 3.59 -9.27
C GLY A 376 21.10 2.90 -9.87
N ALA A 377 21.00 2.52 -11.13
CA ALA A 377 22.12 1.89 -11.85
C ALA A 377 23.33 2.81 -12.01
N ARG A 378 23.10 4.13 -12.14
CA ARG A 378 24.17 5.14 -12.25
C ARG A 378 24.91 5.29 -10.91
N ASP A 379 24.19 5.29 -9.81
CA ASP A 379 24.70 5.60 -8.48
C ASP A 379 25.24 4.36 -7.74
N MET A 380 25.21 3.17 -8.36
CA MET A 380 25.84 1.95 -7.80
C MET A 380 27.36 2.09 -7.65
N ASP A 381 27.90 1.43 -6.62
CA ASP A 381 29.36 1.23 -6.51
C ASP A 381 29.91 0.59 -7.80
N PRO A 382 30.89 1.20 -8.47
CA PRO A 382 31.38 0.72 -9.76
C PRO A 382 31.94 -0.71 -9.70
N ASN A 383 32.67 -1.07 -8.63
CA ASN A 383 33.25 -2.42 -8.49
C ASN A 383 32.17 -3.48 -8.31
N VAL A 384 31.12 -3.18 -7.52
CA VAL A 384 29.98 -4.08 -7.34
C VAL A 384 29.20 -4.21 -8.65
N LYS A 385 28.96 -3.10 -9.36
CA LYS A 385 28.29 -3.10 -10.66
C LYS A 385 29.04 -3.95 -11.68
N ASP A 386 30.36 -3.80 -11.78
CA ASP A 386 31.21 -4.58 -12.68
C ASP A 386 31.16 -6.07 -12.31
N LYS A 387 31.24 -6.40 -11.01
CA LYS A 387 31.13 -7.79 -10.52
C LYS A 387 29.79 -8.42 -10.89
N ILE A 388 28.70 -7.64 -10.90
CA ILE A 388 27.37 -8.10 -11.32
C ILE A 388 27.29 -8.25 -12.85
N LEU A 389 27.77 -7.25 -13.60
CA LEU A 389 27.57 -7.19 -15.06
C LEU A 389 28.54 -8.05 -15.87
N ASN A 390 29.70 -8.46 -15.32
CA ASN A 390 30.66 -9.35 -15.98
C ASN A 390 30.19 -10.81 -16.11
N ARG A 391 28.95 -11.13 -15.72
CA ARG A 391 28.38 -12.48 -15.75
C ARG A 391 27.76 -12.81 -17.13
N PRO A 392 27.78 -14.08 -17.54
CA PRO A 392 27.10 -14.52 -18.77
C PRO A 392 25.61 -14.12 -18.78
N ARG A 393 24.92 -14.32 -17.63
CA ARG A 393 23.50 -13.98 -17.49
C ARG A 393 23.21 -12.48 -17.65
N ALA A 394 24.12 -11.60 -17.20
CA ALA A 394 23.99 -10.17 -17.39
C ALA A 394 24.13 -9.77 -18.87
N LYS A 395 24.99 -10.46 -19.63
CA LYS A 395 25.12 -10.24 -21.08
C LYS A 395 23.85 -10.65 -21.84
N GLU A 396 23.10 -11.62 -21.36
CA GLU A 396 21.78 -11.96 -21.90
C GLU A 396 20.77 -10.86 -21.65
N TRP A 397 20.67 -10.39 -20.39
CA TRP A 397 19.75 -9.33 -20.00
C TRP A 397 20.10 -7.97 -20.63
N ALA A 398 21.37 -7.69 -20.93
CA ALA A 398 21.80 -6.47 -21.63
C ALA A 398 21.26 -6.38 -23.08
N LYS A 399 20.85 -7.51 -23.68
CA LYS A 399 20.22 -7.55 -25.00
C LYS A 399 18.72 -7.29 -24.95
N TRP A 400 18.13 -7.37 -23.75
CA TRP A 400 16.70 -7.13 -23.57
C TRP A 400 16.39 -5.65 -23.78
N GLN A 401 15.36 -5.37 -24.53
CA GLN A 401 14.83 -4.03 -24.74
C GLN A 401 13.39 -3.99 -24.24
N PRO A 402 12.97 -2.89 -23.56
CA PRO A 402 11.58 -2.70 -23.25
C PRO A 402 10.76 -2.67 -24.55
N ASP A 403 9.67 -3.37 -24.52
CA ASP A 403 8.73 -3.50 -25.63
C ASP A 403 7.43 -2.80 -25.20
N GLU A 404 6.83 -2.03 -26.10
CA GLU A 404 5.63 -1.25 -25.84
C GLU A 404 4.40 -1.85 -26.57
N PRO A 405 3.95 -3.07 -26.19
CA PRO A 405 2.81 -3.69 -26.81
C PRO A 405 1.54 -2.88 -26.59
N SER A 406 0.69 -2.79 -27.60
CA SER A 406 -0.68 -2.32 -27.44
C SER A 406 -1.50 -3.29 -26.56
N ALA A 407 -2.67 -2.88 -26.09
CA ALA A 407 -3.58 -3.78 -25.36
C ALA A 407 -3.98 -4.99 -26.24
N ASP A 408 -4.13 -4.81 -27.55
CA ASP A 408 -4.45 -5.90 -28.48
C ASP A 408 -3.26 -6.83 -28.70
N ASP A 409 -2.03 -6.31 -28.73
CA ASP A 409 -0.83 -7.16 -28.71
C ASP A 409 -0.76 -7.99 -27.44
N MET A 410 -1.10 -7.39 -26.29
CA MET A 410 -1.15 -8.11 -25.02
C MET A 410 -2.24 -9.19 -25.03
N ARG A 411 -3.42 -8.92 -25.62
CA ARG A 411 -4.46 -9.95 -25.82
C ARG A 411 -3.93 -11.13 -26.63
N ARG A 412 -3.21 -10.86 -27.72
CA ARG A 412 -2.58 -11.90 -28.55
C ARG A 412 -1.53 -12.71 -27.77
N ARG A 413 -0.62 -12.03 -27.07
CA ARG A 413 0.47 -12.67 -26.28
C ARG A 413 -0.08 -13.55 -25.15
N LEU A 414 -1.14 -13.14 -24.50
CA LEU A 414 -1.76 -13.87 -23.40
C LEU A 414 -2.82 -14.88 -23.87
N ASN A 415 -2.94 -15.09 -25.18
CA ASN A 415 -3.96 -15.94 -25.78
C ASN A 415 -5.38 -15.65 -25.22
N ALA A 416 -5.75 -14.39 -25.22
CA ALA A 416 -6.94 -13.84 -24.58
C ALA A 416 -7.82 -13.01 -25.56
N PRO A 417 -8.19 -13.55 -26.74
CA PRO A 417 -9.03 -12.79 -27.67
C PRO A 417 -10.43 -12.56 -27.06
N GLY A 418 -10.93 -11.33 -27.21
CA GLY A 418 -12.31 -11.01 -26.80
C GLY A 418 -12.56 -10.90 -25.29
N VAL A 419 -11.53 -11.04 -24.43
CA VAL A 419 -11.71 -10.79 -22.98
C VAL A 419 -11.86 -9.30 -22.69
N SER A 420 -12.55 -8.98 -21.60
CA SER A 420 -12.64 -7.60 -21.10
C SER A 420 -11.27 -7.04 -20.72
N ASP A 421 -11.16 -5.71 -20.65
CA ASP A 421 -9.95 -5.02 -20.23
C ASP A 421 -9.54 -5.40 -18.80
N GLU A 422 -10.52 -5.55 -17.92
CA GLU A 422 -10.31 -5.98 -16.53
C GLU A 422 -9.72 -7.40 -16.47
N GLU A 423 -10.27 -8.33 -17.26
CA GLU A 423 -9.72 -9.68 -17.32
C GLU A 423 -8.34 -9.71 -18.00
N LEU A 424 -8.10 -8.88 -19.01
CA LEU A 424 -6.77 -8.76 -19.63
C LEU A 424 -5.71 -8.34 -18.60
N LEU A 425 -6.03 -7.34 -17.79
CA LEU A 425 -5.16 -6.90 -16.69
C LEU A 425 -4.90 -8.02 -15.67
N LEU A 426 -5.93 -8.75 -15.27
CA LEU A 426 -5.74 -9.88 -14.35
C LEU A 426 -4.91 -11.00 -14.98
N ARG A 427 -5.11 -11.35 -16.25
CA ARG A 427 -4.29 -12.36 -16.94
C ARG A 427 -2.82 -11.94 -17.04
N TRP A 428 -2.57 -10.66 -17.24
CA TRP A 428 -1.20 -10.14 -17.23
C TRP A 428 -0.56 -10.20 -15.84
N ILE A 429 -1.33 -9.98 -14.77
CA ILE A 429 -0.81 -9.91 -13.40
C ILE A 429 -0.67 -11.29 -12.75
N VAL A 430 -1.65 -12.17 -12.91
CA VAL A 430 -1.71 -13.47 -12.20
C VAL A 430 -1.76 -14.69 -13.11
N GLY A 431 -2.13 -14.53 -14.38
CA GLY A 431 -2.35 -15.63 -15.31
C GLY A 431 -3.78 -16.19 -15.28
N LYS A 432 -4.13 -16.95 -16.31
CA LYS A 432 -5.48 -17.52 -16.46
C LYS A 432 -5.83 -18.54 -15.37
N GLU A 433 -4.88 -19.37 -14.97
CA GLU A 433 -5.10 -20.43 -13.98
C GLU A 433 -5.55 -19.91 -12.62
N ASP A 434 -4.93 -18.83 -12.15
CA ASP A 434 -5.30 -18.20 -10.88
C ASP A 434 -6.70 -17.58 -10.93
N ILE A 435 -7.08 -17.01 -12.09
CA ILE A 435 -8.43 -16.46 -12.31
C ILE A 435 -9.48 -17.55 -12.31
N ASP A 436 -9.21 -18.66 -13.02
CA ASP A 436 -10.12 -19.80 -13.06
C ASP A 436 -10.28 -20.42 -11.66
N ALA A 437 -9.20 -20.53 -10.89
CA ALA A 437 -9.24 -21.00 -9.51
C ALA A 437 -10.03 -20.08 -8.56
N MET A 438 -9.92 -18.75 -8.76
CA MET A 438 -10.73 -17.77 -8.04
C MET A 438 -12.23 -17.95 -8.37
N ARG A 439 -12.58 -18.06 -9.65
CA ARG A 439 -13.98 -18.20 -10.10
C ARG A 439 -14.60 -19.55 -9.70
N ALA A 440 -13.81 -20.61 -9.63
CA ALA A 440 -14.27 -21.92 -9.19
C ALA A 440 -14.64 -21.96 -7.69
N ASN A 441 -13.98 -21.15 -6.89
CA ASN A 441 -14.17 -21.09 -5.43
C ASN A 441 -14.19 -19.64 -4.95
N PRO A 442 -15.19 -18.81 -5.35
CA PRO A 442 -15.23 -17.43 -4.95
C PRO A 442 -15.49 -17.31 -3.44
N ARG A 443 -14.78 -16.38 -2.79
CA ARG A 443 -15.03 -16.10 -1.38
C ARG A 443 -16.40 -15.42 -1.22
N PRO A 444 -17.20 -15.81 -0.22
CA PRO A 444 -18.44 -15.10 0.07
C PRO A 444 -18.18 -13.62 0.39
N LEU A 445 -18.93 -12.72 -0.24
CA LEU A 445 -18.88 -11.27 0.02
C LEU A 445 -19.52 -10.86 1.34
N GLU A 446 -20.27 -11.79 1.97
CA GLU A 446 -20.89 -11.55 3.26
C GLU A 446 -19.88 -11.83 4.39
N TYR A 447 -19.59 -10.80 5.18
CA TYR A 447 -18.87 -10.94 6.42
C TYR A 447 -19.84 -10.78 7.58
N LEU A 448 -19.89 -11.77 8.46
CA LEU A 448 -20.77 -11.75 9.63
C LEU A 448 -20.40 -10.57 10.53
N ASN A 449 -21.30 -9.60 10.71
CA ASN A 449 -21.07 -8.44 11.55
C ASN A 449 -20.89 -8.90 13.00
N ALA A 450 -19.68 -8.71 13.54
CA ALA A 450 -19.34 -9.15 14.90
C ALA A 450 -20.14 -8.42 16.00
N GLU A 451 -20.71 -7.25 15.69
CA GLU A 451 -21.56 -6.50 16.64
C GLU A 451 -22.99 -7.07 16.75
N GLN A 452 -23.40 -7.89 15.80
CA GLN A 452 -24.76 -8.46 15.78
C GLN A 452 -24.75 -9.98 15.53
N PRO A 453 -24.07 -10.77 16.37
CA PRO A 453 -23.89 -12.21 16.15
C PRO A 453 -25.24 -12.95 16.07
N LEU A 454 -26.26 -12.46 16.78
CA LEU A 454 -27.60 -13.04 16.73
C LEU A 454 -28.30 -12.72 15.41
N VAL A 455 -28.22 -11.49 14.91
CA VAL A 455 -28.82 -11.09 13.61
C VAL A 455 -28.13 -11.89 12.48
N ASN A 456 -26.82 -12.05 12.55
CA ASN A 456 -26.06 -12.84 11.59
C ASN A 456 -26.46 -14.32 11.61
N LEU A 457 -26.63 -14.89 12.82
CA LEU A 457 -27.12 -16.25 12.96
C LEU A 457 -28.52 -16.39 12.36
N LEU A 458 -29.43 -15.46 12.64
CA LEU A 458 -30.78 -15.45 12.10
C LEU A 458 -30.79 -15.32 10.56
N GLN A 459 -29.95 -14.43 10.00
CA GLN A 459 -29.78 -14.29 8.55
C GLN A 459 -29.22 -15.56 7.91
N ALA A 460 -28.19 -16.15 8.51
CA ALA A 460 -27.62 -17.42 8.01
C ALA A 460 -28.66 -18.56 8.07
N LEU A 461 -29.40 -18.62 9.13
CA LEU A 461 -30.47 -19.62 9.31
C LEU A 461 -31.64 -19.38 8.36
N SER A 462 -32.05 -18.14 8.11
CA SER A 462 -33.15 -17.81 7.18
C SER A 462 -32.88 -18.21 5.72
N LYS A 463 -31.62 -18.32 5.33
CA LYS A 463 -31.19 -18.78 3.98
C LYS A 463 -31.22 -20.29 3.80
N ARG A 464 -31.25 -21.06 4.87
CA ARG A 464 -31.32 -22.51 4.81
C ARG A 464 -32.71 -22.99 4.41
N THR A 465 -32.77 -24.04 3.62
CA THR A 465 -34.02 -24.62 3.08
C THR A 465 -34.37 -25.97 3.66
N ASP A 466 -33.49 -26.52 4.49
CA ASP A 466 -33.55 -27.89 5.02
C ASP A 466 -34.27 -28.01 6.38
N TYR A 467 -34.99 -26.97 6.80
CA TYR A 467 -35.79 -26.96 8.05
C TYR A 467 -37.10 -26.21 7.83
N ASN A 468 -38.11 -26.52 8.68
CA ASN A 468 -39.39 -25.82 8.72
C ASN A 468 -39.48 -24.84 9.89
N GLN A 469 -38.74 -25.09 10.97
CA GLN A 469 -38.75 -24.27 12.17
C GLN A 469 -37.34 -24.28 12.80
N ILE A 470 -36.88 -23.12 13.29
CA ILE A 470 -35.67 -22.98 14.08
C ILE A 470 -36.06 -22.27 15.38
N HIS A 471 -35.62 -22.83 16.51
CA HIS A 471 -35.76 -22.23 17.81
C HIS A 471 -34.38 -21.92 18.40
N VAL A 472 -34.12 -20.64 18.75
CA VAL A 472 -32.89 -20.18 19.39
C VAL A 472 -33.23 -19.64 20.77
N GLN A 473 -32.65 -20.22 21.82
CA GLN A 473 -32.90 -19.85 23.20
C GLN A 473 -31.60 -19.62 23.98
N ARG A 474 -31.58 -18.57 24.79
CA ARG A 474 -30.54 -18.30 25.78
C ARG A 474 -31.21 -17.65 27.02
N PRO A 475 -30.55 -17.56 28.20
CA PRO A 475 -31.11 -16.87 29.35
C PRO A 475 -31.55 -15.43 28.96
N GLY A 476 -32.85 -15.15 29.20
CA GLY A 476 -33.45 -13.85 28.86
C GLY A 476 -33.77 -13.58 27.42
N PHE A 477 -33.58 -14.55 26.49
CA PHE A 477 -33.86 -14.38 25.07
C PHE A 477 -34.34 -15.68 24.43
N SER A 478 -35.43 -15.60 23.68
CA SER A 478 -35.93 -16.72 22.83
C SER A 478 -36.51 -16.17 21.53
N ILE A 479 -36.17 -16.80 20.41
CA ILE A 479 -36.75 -16.48 19.11
C ILE A 479 -37.05 -17.76 18.34
N THR A 480 -38.19 -17.79 17.66
CA THR A 480 -38.58 -18.88 16.76
C THR A 480 -38.72 -18.33 15.35
N LEU A 481 -38.05 -18.98 14.40
CA LEU A 481 -38.22 -18.72 12.96
C LEU A 481 -39.00 -19.86 12.37
N GLU A 482 -40.14 -19.54 11.72
CA GLU A 482 -40.97 -20.50 11.01
C GLU A 482 -41.01 -20.17 9.53
N LYS A 483 -40.88 -21.18 8.68
CA LYS A 483 -41.07 -21.04 7.26
C LYS A 483 -42.59 -20.91 6.99
N ARG A 484 -43.06 -19.75 6.55
CA ARG A 484 -44.40 -19.67 6.03
C ARG A 484 -44.48 -20.53 4.76
N SER A 485 -45.27 -21.57 4.75
CA SER A 485 -45.72 -22.18 3.53
C SER A 485 -46.36 -21.06 2.70
N ALA A 486 -45.88 -20.86 1.46
CA ALA A 486 -46.56 -19.99 0.50
C ALA A 486 -48.02 -20.49 0.45
N GLY A 487 -48.92 -19.67 0.96
CA GLY A 487 -50.33 -20.03 1.07
C GLY A 487 -50.90 -20.39 -0.28
N ALA A 488 -51.81 -21.36 -0.23
CA ALA A 488 -52.66 -21.74 -1.30
C ALA A 488 -53.50 -20.58 -1.83
#